data_52e52da913c5db505687c04d5ab8c16b
#
_entry.id   52e52da913c5db505687c04d5ab8c16b
#
_cell.length_a   1.000
_cell.length_b   1.000
_cell.length_c   1.000
_cell.angle_alpha   90.00
_cell.angle_beta   90.00
_cell.angle_gamma   90.00
#
_symmetry.space_group_name_H-M   'P 1'
#
loop_
_entity.id
_entity.type
_entity.pdbx_description
1 polymer ?
#
loop_
_entity_poly.entity_id
_entity_poly.type
_entity_poly.pdbx_seq_one_letter_code
_entity_poly.pdbx_strand_id
1 'polypeptide(L)'
;EAPVIPVQERHLPEDTRNPVFELAYFRYGLKIAAEWADKLGYVTFSEKWNNIADRIAPLPVYDGLYISQENCPDTYVNKAIDHPLMLQVYGMLDGYGAKDIVDMNIYRATLDKVMEVWDYSTLWGWDFAVIAMAADKLGLKREALSQLLIESPKNEYVVSGNNRQNSRKDLPLYLPGNGSLLIAVAKMFF
;
A
#
# COMPACT_ATOMS: atom_id res chain seq x y z
N GLU A 1 -3.78 -4.37 16.44
CA GLU A 1 -3.45 -4.27 17.86
C GLU A 1 -2.06 -3.71 18.06
N ALA A 2 -1.87 -2.93 19.11
CA ALA A 2 -0.57 -2.38 19.50
C ALA A 2 0.20 -3.38 20.39
N PRO A 3 1.53 -3.30 20.44
CA PRO A 3 2.39 -2.43 19.63
C PRO A 3 2.73 -3.07 18.28
N VAL A 4 2.66 -2.30 17.22
CA VAL A 4 3.12 -2.71 15.89
C VAL A 4 3.94 -1.59 15.24
N ILE A 5 4.85 -1.96 14.33
CA ILE A 5 5.56 -1.00 13.48
C ILE A 5 4.95 -1.12 12.08
N PRO A 6 4.26 -0.07 11.59
CA PRO A 6 3.70 -0.09 10.25
C PRO A 6 4.81 0.15 9.20
N VAL A 7 4.47 -0.06 7.94
CA VAL A 7 5.39 0.22 6.82
C VAL A 7 5.85 1.69 6.83
N GLN A 8 4.98 2.64 7.19
CA GLN A 8 5.37 4.01 7.45
C GLN A 8 6.01 4.13 8.84
N GLU A 9 7.33 4.19 8.90
CA GLU A 9 8.13 4.16 10.14
C GLU A 9 8.05 5.45 10.98
N ARG A 10 7.10 6.34 10.68
CA ARG A 10 6.89 7.62 11.40
C ARG A 10 5.88 7.53 12.54
N HIS A 11 5.37 6.34 12.79
CA HIS A 11 4.48 6.05 13.91
C HIS A 11 5.22 5.32 15.01
N LEU A 12 4.96 5.70 16.27
CA LEU A 12 5.51 5.00 17.41
C LEU A 12 4.77 3.66 17.60
N PRO A 13 5.46 2.56 17.86
CA PRO A 13 4.82 1.25 18.02
C PRO A 13 3.74 1.22 19.12
N GLU A 14 3.98 1.92 20.21
CA GLU A 14 3.07 2.02 21.36
C GLU A 14 1.75 2.74 21.04
N ASP A 15 1.78 3.67 20.08
CA ASP A 15 0.63 4.47 19.65
C ASP A 15 -0.06 3.89 18.42
N THR A 16 0.58 2.91 17.77
CA THR A 16 0.07 2.33 16.52
C THR A 16 -0.99 1.26 16.80
N ARG A 17 -2.17 1.46 16.22
CA ARG A 17 -3.29 0.51 16.27
C ARG A 17 -3.87 0.30 14.89
N ASN A 18 -4.11 -0.95 14.56
CA ASN A 18 -4.82 -1.33 13.34
C ASN A 18 -4.34 -0.53 12.11
N PRO A 19 -3.04 -0.57 11.76
CA PRO A 19 -2.54 0.13 10.59
C PRO A 19 -3.21 -0.42 9.34
N VAL A 20 -3.59 0.48 8.45
CA VAL A 20 -4.49 0.24 7.32
C VAL A 20 -3.99 -0.85 6.37
N PHE A 21 -2.69 -0.84 6.05
CA PHE A 21 -2.09 -1.82 5.15
C PHE A 21 -2.04 -3.21 5.79
N GLU A 22 -1.62 -3.29 7.02
CA GLU A 22 -1.49 -4.56 7.75
C GLU A 22 -2.83 -5.26 7.92
N LEU A 23 -3.91 -4.51 8.20
CA LEU A 23 -5.27 -5.07 8.23
C LEU A 23 -5.63 -5.71 6.89
N ALA A 24 -5.44 -4.98 5.80
CA ALA A 24 -5.72 -5.48 4.45
C ALA A 24 -4.81 -6.67 4.09
N TYR A 25 -3.52 -6.59 4.41
CA TYR A 25 -2.55 -7.62 4.06
C TYR A 25 -2.76 -8.92 4.84
N PHE A 26 -3.05 -8.85 6.14
CA PHE A 26 -3.39 -10.04 6.93
C PHE A 26 -4.67 -10.71 6.42
N ARG A 27 -5.69 -9.92 6.10
CA ARG A 27 -6.91 -10.48 5.50
C ARG A 27 -6.62 -11.14 4.16
N TYR A 28 -5.85 -10.49 3.29
CA TYR A 28 -5.39 -11.02 2.01
C TYR A 28 -4.68 -12.36 2.18
N GLY A 29 -3.68 -12.42 3.05
CA GLY A 29 -2.90 -13.64 3.29
C GLY A 29 -3.75 -14.78 3.86
N LEU A 30 -4.66 -14.48 4.79
CA LEU A 30 -5.57 -15.47 5.37
C LEU A 30 -6.54 -16.05 4.32
N LYS A 31 -7.09 -15.22 3.42
CA LYS A 31 -7.98 -15.67 2.35
C LYS A 31 -7.27 -16.60 1.36
N ILE A 32 -6.04 -16.25 0.96
CA ILE A 32 -5.22 -17.11 0.08
C ILE A 32 -4.89 -18.43 0.81
N ALA A 33 -4.46 -18.36 2.06
CA ALA A 33 -4.13 -19.56 2.83
C ALA A 33 -5.34 -20.47 3.01
N ALA A 34 -6.53 -19.90 3.26
CA ALA A 34 -7.78 -20.65 3.36
C ALA A 34 -8.14 -21.34 2.04
N GLU A 35 -8.01 -20.66 0.91
CA GLU A 35 -8.24 -21.24 -0.42
C GLU A 35 -7.28 -22.43 -0.69
N TRP A 36 -6.01 -22.26 -0.35
CA TRP A 36 -5.04 -23.36 -0.55
C TRP A 36 -5.31 -24.54 0.39
N ALA A 37 -5.69 -24.27 1.63
CA ALA A 37 -6.08 -25.31 2.57
C ALA A 37 -7.29 -26.12 2.07
N ASP A 38 -8.28 -25.42 1.51
CA ASP A 38 -9.46 -26.05 0.92
C ASP A 38 -9.08 -26.95 -0.27
N LYS A 39 -8.29 -26.45 -1.21
CA LYS A 39 -7.78 -27.22 -2.35
C LYS A 39 -6.97 -28.46 -1.95
N LEU A 40 -6.32 -28.42 -0.80
CA LEU A 40 -5.52 -29.52 -0.27
C LEU A 40 -6.33 -30.45 0.67
N GLY A 41 -7.60 -30.18 0.89
CA GLY A 41 -8.47 -30.97 1.75
C GLY A 41 -8.35 -30.67 3.25
N TYR A 42 -7.67 -29.61 3.63
CA TYR A 42 -7.51 -29.17 5.03
C TYR A 42 -8.68 -28.26 5.46
N VAL A 43 -9.90 -28.78 5.40
CA VAL A 43 -11.14 -28.00 5.61
C VAL A 43 -11.14 -27.23 6.93
N THR A 44 -10.73 -27.86 8.03
CA THR A 44 -10.70 -27.19 9.35
C THR A 44 -9.80 -25.95 9.38
N PHE A 45 -8.68 -25.96 8.66
CA PHE A 45 -7.81 -24.80 8.54
C PHE A 45 -8.43 -23.73 7.65
N SER A 46 -9.05 -24.14 6.54
CA SER A 46 -9.77 -23.21 5.63
C SER A 46 -10.86 -22.45 6.38
N GLU A 47 -11.73 -23.17 7.10
CA GLU A 47 -12.79 -22.57 7.92
C GLU A 47 -12.23 -21.61 8.99
N LYS A 48 -11.20 -22.05 9.73
CA LYS A 48 -10.54 -21.25 10.76
C LYS A 48 -9.98 -19.95 10.21
N TRP A 49 -9.24 -20.00 9.10
CA TRP A 49 -8.60 -18.82 8.53
C TRP A 49 -9.59 -17.86 7.89
N ASN A 50 -10.63 -18.37 7.22
CA ASN A 50 -11.73 -17.54 6.75
C ASN A 50 -12.42 -16.82 7.92
N ASN A 51 -12.73 -17.54 9.00
CA ASN A 51 -13.37 -16.95 10.17
C ASN A 51 -12.50 -15.85 10.82
N ILE A 52 -11.17 -16.01 10.84
CA ILE A 52 -10.26 -14.96 11.32
C ILE A 52 -10.28 -13.77 10.36
N ALA A 53 -10.16 -14.01 9.05
CA ALA A 53 -10.14 -12.96 8.04
C ALA A 53 -11.43 -12.09 8.07
N ASP A 54 -12.59 -12.72 8.28
CA ASP A 54 -13.88 -12.03 8.32
C ASP A 54 -14.11 -11.21 9.61
N ARG A 55 -13.26 -11.41 10.62
CA ARG A 55 -13.29 -10.68 11.90
C ARG A 55 -12.16 -9.67 12.05
N ILE A 56 -11.32 -9.50 11.03
CA ILE A 56 -10.33 -8.41 11.03
C ILE A 56 -11.08 -7.07 11.08
N ALA A 57 -10.56 -6.13 11.86
CA ALA A 57 -11.14 -4.80 12.01
C ALA A 57 -11.29 -4.11 10.63
N PRO A 58 -12.32 -3.26 10.45
CA PRO A 58 -12.47 -2.47 9.24
C PRO A 58 -11.29 -1.52 9.05
N LEU A 59 -11.03 -1.15 7.80
CA LEU A 59 -9.99 -0.17 7.49
C LEU A 59 -10.33 1.18 8.13
N PRO A 60 -9.37 1.84 8.80
CA PRO A 60 -9.62 3.08 9.49
C PRO A 60 -9.93 4.23 8.52
N VAL A 61 -11.00 4.96 8.80
CA VAL A 61 -11.49 6.09 8.01
C VAL A 61 -11.67 7.31 8.92
N TYR A 62 -11.26 8.48 8.44
CA TYR A 62 -11.52 9.76 9.05
C TYR A 62 -11.82 10.81 7.99
N ASP A 63 -12.87 11.59 8.17
CA ASP A 63 -13.33 12.65 7.23
C ASP A 63 -13.46 12.17 5.78
N GLY A 64 -13.99 10.95 5.59
CA GLY A 64 -14.18 10.36 4.26
C GLY A 64 -12.91 9.88 3.56
N LEU A 65 -11.79 9.77 4.26
CA LEU A 65 -10.51 9.30 3.75
C LEU A 65 -10.00 8.10 4.56
N TYR A 66 -9.36 7.15 3.90
CA TYR A 66 -8.57 6.15 4.62
C TYR A 66 -7.39 6.84 5.29
N ILE A 67 -7.14 6.53 6.56
CA ILE A 67 -6.03 7.05 7.34
C ILE A 67 -5.00 5.95 7.63
N SER A 68 -3.76 6.33 7.96
CA SER A 68 -2.64 5.40 8.12
C SER A 68 -2.88 4.34 9.19
N GLN A 69 -3.58 4.69 10.26
CA GLN A 69 -3.95 3.79 11.34
C GLN A 69 -5.14 4.33 12.12
N GLU A 70 -5.78 3.49 12.93
CA GLU A 70 -6.78 3.91 13.92
C GLU A 70 -6.17 4.97 14.85
N ASN A 71 -6.93 6.00 15.17
CA ASN A 71 -6.50 7.14 16.00
C ASN A 71 -5.42 8.06 15.39
N CYS A 72 -5.29 8.11 14.06
CA CYS A 72 -4.40 9.05 13.38
C CYS A 72 -5.17 10.00 12.43
N PRO A 73 -6.05 10.87 12.98
CA PRO A 73 -6.83 11.80 12.15
C PRO A 73 -5.98 12.84 11.43
N ASP A 74 -4.74 13.04 11.88
CA ASP A 74 -3.75 13.97 11.31
C ASP A 74 -2.88 13.33 10.20
N THR A 75 -3.27 12.18 9.66
CA THR A 75 -2.55 11.47 8.58
C THR A 75 -2.13 12.41 7.45
N TYR A 76 -3.02 13.30 7.00
CA TYR A 76 -2.79 14.21 5.88
C TYR A 76 -2.25 15.59 6.27
N VAL A 77 -1.93 15.81 7.55
CA VAL A 77 -1.39 17.06 8.07
C VAL A 77 0.03 16.88 8.57
N ASN A 78 0.21 15.98 9.54
CA ASN A 78 1.50 15.76 10.21
C ASN A 78 2.21 14.48 9.74
N LYS A 79 1.49 13.58 9.06
CA LYS A 79 1.99 12.28 8.62
C LYS A 79 1.99 12.09 7.10
N ALA A 80 1.76 13.18 6.33
CA ALA A 80 1.79 13.16 4.87
C ALA A 80 3.22 13.11 4.31
N ILE A 81 4.03 12.22 4.87
CA ILE A 81 5.45 12.00 4.56
C ILE A 81 5.73 10.51 4.49
N ASP A 82 6.85 10.12 3.84
CA ASP A 82 7.26 8.71 3.71
C ASP A 82 6.22 7.90 2.91
N HIS A 83 5.87 6.70 3.31
CA HIS A 83 5.02 5.79 2.53
C HIS A 83 3.52 6.08 2.67
N PRO A 84 2.77 6.29 1.56
CA PRO A 84 1.32 6.45 1.59
C PRO A 84 0.61 5.10 1.73
N LEU A 85 0.59 4.52 2.94
CA LEU A 85 0.11 3.17 3.27
C LEU A 85 -1.31 2.88 2.76
N MET A 86 -2.19 3.89 2.79
CA MET A 86 -3.59 3.77 2.44
C MET A 86 -3.80 3.33 1.00
N LEU A 87 -2.86 3.66 0.11
CA LEU A 87 -2.95 3.29 -1.31
C LEU A 87 -2.57 1.84 -1.59
N GLN A 88 -1.85 1.19 -0.66
CA GLN A 88 -1.41 -0.19 -0.82
C GLN A 88 -2.56 -1.19 -0.67
N VAL A 89 -3.63 -0.82 0.06
CA VAL A 89 -4.74 -1.72 0.41
C VAL A 89 -5.49 -2.29 -0.80
N TYR A 90 -5.51 -1.58 -1.91
CA TYR A 90 -6.18 -2.02 -3.15
C TYR A 90 -5.27 -1.97 -4.38
N GLY A 91 -4.51 -0.90 -4.58
CA GLY A 91 -3.59 -0.77 -5.72
C GLY A 91 -2.59 -1.91 -5.80
N MET A 92 -2.00 -2.29 -4.67
CA MET A 92 -1.00 -3.34 -4.56
C MET A 92 -1.63 -4.71 -4.27
N LEU A 93 -2.59 -4.80 -3.34
CA LEU A 93 -3.26 -6.02 -2.91
C LEU A 93 -4.47 -6.36 -3.78
N ASP A 94 -4.24 -6.79 -4.98
CA ASP A 94 -5.22 -7.07 -6.00
C ASP A 94 -6.08 -8.30 -5.69
N GLY A 95 -7.39 -8.13 -5.66
CA GLY A 95 -8.37 -9.21 -5.83
C GLY A 95 -8.72 -10.06 -4.62
N TYR A 96 -7.81 -10.49 -3.81
CA TYR A 96 -8.10 -11.35 -2.67
C TYR A 96 -8.39 -10.53 -1.41
N GLY A 97 -9.67 -10.35 -1.12
CA GLY A 97 -10.11 -9.81 0.15
C GLY A 97 -10.00 -8.30 0.33
N ALA A 98 -9.33 -7.58 -0.55
CA ALA A 98 -9.29 -6.12 -0.49
C ALA A 98 -10.55 -5.50 -1.11
N LYS A 99 -11.02 -6.02 -2.24
CA LYS A 99 -12.18 -5.50 -2.97
C LYS A 99 -13.46 -5.46 -2.13
N ASP A 100 -13.64 -6.42 -1.23
CA ASP A 100 -14.84 -6.52 -0.40
C ASP A 100 -14.81 -5.59 0.83
N ILE A 101 -13.65 -5.03 1.17
CA ILE A 101 -13.47 -4.16 2.35
C ILE A 101 -13.07 -2.73 1.99
N VAL A 102 -12.83 -2.45 0.72
CA VAL A 102 -12.46 -1.12 0.25
C VAL A 102 -13.66 -0.43 -0.40
N ASP A 103 -14.09 0.69 0.19
CA ASP A 103 -15.02 1.61 -0.47
C ASP A 103 -14.27 2.40 -1.55
N MET A 104 -14.69 2.25 -2.80
CA MET A 104 -14.00 2.84 -3.96
C MET A 104 -14.13 4.37 -4.00
N ASN A 105 -15.17 4.96 -3.41
CA ASN A 105 -15.32 6.41 -3.32
C ASN A 105 -14.33 6.98 -2.30
N ILE A 106 -14.22 6.32 -1.13
CA ILE A 106 -13.22 6.68 -0.11
C ILE A 106 -11.81 6.48 -0.67
N TYR A 107 -11.57 5.37 -1.37
CA TYR A 107 -10.26 5.08 -1.96
C TYR A 107 -9.85 6.11 -3.02
N ARG A 108 -10.81 6.54 -3.86
CA ARG A 108 -10.58 7.61 -4.84
C ARG A 108 -10.26 8.93 -4.15
N ALA A 109 -11.05 9.34 -3.16
CA ALA A 109 -10.80 10.55 -2.39
C ALA A 109 -9.43 10.50 -1.67
N THR A 110 -9.07 9.31 -1.17
CA THR A 110 -7.76 9.05 -0.54
C THR A 110 -6.61 9.26 -1.53
N LEU A 111 -6.71 8.72 -2.75
CA LEU A 111 -5.68 8.94 -3.79
C LEU A 111 -5.56 10.40 -4.15
N ASP A 112 -6.68 11.08 -4.40
CA ASP A 112 -6.69 12.51 -4.75
C ASP A 112 -6.02 13.34 -3.64
N LYS A 113 -6.32 13.01 -2.37
CA LYS A 113 -5.72 13.69 -1.22
C LYS A 113 -4.23 13.41 -1.06
N VAL A 114 -3.78 12.18 -1.27
CA VAL A 114 -2.35 11.85 -1.28
C VAL A 114 -1.62 12.65 -2.36
N MET A 115 -2.15 12.68 -3.59
CA MET A 115 -1.52 13.43 -4.69
C MET A 115 -1.50 14.95 -4.45
N GLU A 116 -2.43 15.47 -3.63
CA GLU A 116 -2.51 16.90 -3.28
C GLU A 116 -1.50 17.31 -2.21
N VAL A 117 -1.38 16.52 -1.13
CA VAL A 117 -0.69 16.99 0.10
C VAL A 117 0.57 16.21 0.46
N TRP A 118 0.82 15.04 -0.14
CA TRP A 118 1.95 14.20 0.27
C TRP A 118 3.29 14.84 -0.12
N ASP A 119 4.25 14.81 0.78
CA ASP A 119 5.59 15.30 0.50
C ASP A 119 6.39 14.28 -0.34
N TYR A 120 6.37 14.47 -1.65
CA TYR A 120 7.07 13.60 -2.60
C TYR A 120 8.59 13.57 -2.41
N SER A 121 9.18 14.56 -1.74
CA SER A 121 10.61 14.55 -1.42
C SER A 121 10.98 13.49 -0.39
N THR A 122 10.01 13.05 0.39
CA THR A 122 10.17 12.02 1.43
C THR A 122 9.88 10.60 0.93
N LEU A 123 9.25 10.46 -0.24
CA LEU A 123 8.96 9.15 -0.85
C LEU A 123 10.24 8.34 -1.08
N TRP A 124 10.06 7.03 -1.14
CA TRP A 124 11.10 6.09 -1.58
C TRP A 124 10.79 5.61 -2.99
N GLY A 125 11.76 4.99 -3.64
CA GLY A 125 11.63 4.59 -5.06
C GLY A 125 10.45 3.67 -5.37
N TRP A 126 9.93 2.93 -4.40
CA TRP A 126 8.77 2.05 -4.58
C TRP A 126 7.41 2.78 -4.50
N ASP A 127 7.36 3.93 -3.82
CA ASP A 127 6.10 4.64 -3.58
C ASP A 127 5.49 5.21 -4.86
N PHE A 128 6.32 5.65 -5.79
CA PHE A 128 5.85 6.13 -7.10
C PHE A 128 5.03 5.06 -7.83
N ALA A 129 5.51 3.82 -7.78
CA ALA A 129 4.80 2.69 -8.37
C ALA A 129 3.55 2.32 -7.56
N VAL A 130 3.55 2.47 -6.23
CA VAL A 130 2.36 2.26 -5.39
C VAL A 130 1.26 3.27 -5.73
N ILE A 131 1.61 4.56 -5.87
CA ILE A 131 0.65 5.60 -6.28
C ILE A 131 0.13 5.32 -7.71
N ALA A 132 1.03 4.92 -8.61
CA ALA A 132 0.66 4.55 -9.98
C ALA A 132 -0.33 3.37 -10.02
N MET A 133 -0.08 2.30 -9.26
CA MET A 133 -1.00 1.16 -9.17
C MET A 133 -2.37 1.56 -8.60
N ALA A 134 -2.40 2.46 -7.61
CA ALA A 134 -3.65 2.97 -7.07
C ALA A 134 -4.45 3.78 -8.11
N ALA A 135 -3.79 4.65 -8.86
CA ALA A 135 -4.40 5.41 -9.94
C ALA A 135 -4.91 4.48 -11.06
N ASP A 136 -4.13 3.48 -11.44
CA ASP A 136 -4.50 2.52 -12.47
C ASP A 136 -5.76 1.73 -12.11
N LYS A 137 -5.89 1.28 -10.86
CA LYS A 137 -7.07 0.58 -10.35
C LYS A 137 -8.35 1.41 -10.39
N LEU A 138 -8.21 2.72 -10.36
CA LEU A 138 -9.31 3.68 -10.51
C LEU A 138 -9.56 4.08 -11.97
N GLY A 139 -8.85 3.49 -12.93
CA GLY A 139 -8.96 3.80 -14.36
C GLY A 139 -8.26 5.08 -14.78
N LEU A 140 -7.47 5.70 -13.90
CA LEU A 140 -6.72 6.94 -14.14
C LEU A 140 -5.39 6.63 -14.83
N LYS A 141 -5.45 6.12 -16.05
CA LYS A 141 -4.28 5.60 -16.77
C LYS A 141 -3.20 6.65 -17.03
N ARG A 142 -3.59 7.90 -17.29
CA ARG A 142 -2.65 9.00 -17.54
C ARG A 142 -1.93 9.38 -16.24
N GLU A 143 -2.65 9.50 -15.17
CA GLU A 143 -2.12 9.80 -13.84
C GLU A 143 -1.19 8.67 -13.38
N ALA A 144 -1.59 7.41 -13.57
CA ALA A 144 -0.76 6.26 -13.26
C ALA A 144 0.60 6.32 -13.98
N LEU A 145 0.58 6.54 -15.29
CA LEU A 145 1.81 6.69 -16.07
C LEU A 145 2.64 7.88 -15.61
N SER A 146 2.00 9.03 -15.32
CA SER A 146 2.72 10.21 -14.86
C SER A 146 3.45 9.98 -13.54
N GLN A 147 2.88 9.19 -12.62
CA GLN A 147 3.54 8.85 -11.35
C GLN A 147 4.82 8.02 -11.57
N LEU A 148 4.81 7.07 -12.50
CA LEU A 148 6.01 6.30 -12.84
C LEU A 148 7.11 7.16 -13.48
N LEU A 149 6.74 8.24 -14.14
CA LEU A 149 7.64 9.13 -14.89
C LEU A 149 8.05 10.39 -14.12
N ILE A 150 7.66 10.52 -12.84
CA ILE A 150 8.08 11.68 -12.04
C ILE A 150 9.60 11.72 -11.93
N GLU A 151 10.18 12.85 -12.32
CA GLU A 151 11.59 13.15 -12.12
C GLU A 151 11.88 13.41 -10.63
N SER A 152 12.55 12.46 -9.99
CA SER A 152 12.93 12.54 -8.59
C SER A 152 14.23 11.78 -8.38
N PRO A 153 15.15 12.28 -7.52
CA PRO A 153 16.35 11.54 -7.16
C PRO A 153 16.10 10.15 -6.55
N LYS A 154 14.86 9.90 -6.10
CA LYS A 154 14.45 8.60 -5.55
C LYS A 154 13.75 7.70 -6.56
N ASN A 155 13.30 8.27 -7.68
CA ASN A 155 12.71 7.56 -8.80
C ASN A 155 13.68 7.43 -10.00
N GLU A 156 14.97 7.46 -9.74
CA GLU A 156 16.01 7.36 -10.74
C GLU A 156 16.42 5.89 -10.95
N TYR A 157 16.54 5.49 -12.23
CA TYR A 157 17.03 4.18 -12.63
C TYR A 157 18.30 4.37 -13.43
N VAL A 158 19.40 3.78 -12.96
CA VAL A 158 20.69 3.87 -13.64
C VAL A 158 20.74 2.97 -14.88
N VAL A 159 21.78 3.11 -15.70
CA VAL A 159 21.95 2.38 -16.97
C VAL A 159 21.83 0.85 -16.81
N SER A 160 22.21 0.30 -15.65
CA SER A 160 22.02 -1.13 -15.34
C SER A 160 20.56 -1.51 -15.01
N GLY A 161 19.63 -0.55 -14.99
CA GLY A 161 18.23 -0.75 -14.66
C GLY A 161 17.90 -0.73 -13.16
N ASN A 162 18.89 -0.52 -12.30
CA ASN A 162 18.66 -0.52 -10.86
C ASN A 162 18.10 0.80 -10.38
N ASN A 163 17.07 0.74 -9.50
CA ASN A 163 16.60 1.91 -8.80
C ASN A 163 17.64 2.39 -7.79
N ARG A 164 17.81 3.69 -7.72
CA ARG A 164 18.81 4.36 -6.91
C ARG A 164 18.13 5.31 -5.93
N GLN A 165 18.46 5.17 -4.64
CA GLN A 165 18.08 6.13 -3.60
C GLN A 165 19.13 7.22 -3.50
N ASN A 166 19.09 8.21 -4.39
CA ASN A 166 20.18 9.15 -4.63
C ASN A 166 20.59 9.99 -3.41
N SER A 167 19.69 10.15 -2.44
CA SER A 167 19.97 10.80 -1.15
C SER A 167 20.72 9.90 -0.13
N ARG A 168 20.88 8.60 -0.46
CA ARG A 168 21.47 7.59 0.43
C ARG A 168 22.69 6.95 -0.23
N LYS A 169 23.89 7.37 0.16
CA LYS A 169 25.15 6.81 -0.34
C LYS A 169 25.36 5.35 0.07
N ASP A 170 24.79 4.96 1.18
CA ASP A 170 24.80 3.61 1.74
C ASP A 170 23.80 2.67 1.06
N LEU A 171 22.95 3.18 0.17
CA LEU A 171 21.92 2.42 -0.53
C LEU A 171 21.96 2.67 -2.05
N PRO A 172 23.03 2.23 -2.73
CA PRO A 172 23.22 2.47 -4.16
C PRO A 172 22.29 1.62 -5.06
N LEU A 173 21.67 0.60 -4.47
CA LEU A 173 20.75 -0.32 -5.12
C LEU A 173 19.54 -0.52 -4.20
N TYR A 174 18.36 -0.12 -4.67
CA TYR A 174 17.11 -0.21 -3.92
C TYR A 174 16.13 -1.15 -4.63
N LEU A 175 16.27 -2.45 -4.35
CA LEU A 175 15.47 -3.50 -4.99
C LEU A 175 13.94 -3.37 -4.80
N PRO A 176 13.41 -2.84 -3.66
CA PRO A 176 11.98 -2.58 -3.57
C PRO A 176 11.46 -1.64 -4.67
N GLY A 177 12.24 -0.64 -5.08
CA GLY A 177 11.89 0.23 -6.22
C GLY A 177 11.81 -0.54 -7.53
N ASN A 178 12.77 -1.42 -7.79
CA ASN A 178 12.74 -2.29 -8.97
C ASN A 178 11.52 -3.24 -8.96
N GLY A 179 11.28 -3.90 -7.82
CA GLY A 179 10.17 -4.84 -7.68
C GLY A 179 8.81 -4.15 -7.87
N SER A 180 8.61 -2.99 -7.25
CA SER A 180 7.34 -2.26 -7.37
C SER A 180 7.10 -1.72 -8.78
N LEU A 181 8.14 -1.24 -9.48
CA LEU A 181 8.03 -0.83 -10.88
C LEU A 181 7.58 -1.99 -11.76
N LEU A 182 8.23 -3.15 -11.62
CA LEU A 182 7.87 -4.34 -12.40
C LEU A 182 6.44 -4.80 -12.13
N ILE A 183 6.01 -4.79 -10.86
CA ILE A 183 4.63 -5.11 -10.48
C ILE A 183 3.66 -4.10 -11.08
N ALA A 184 3.95 -2.79 -10.98
CA ALA A 184 3.10 -1.76 -11.54
C ALA A 184 2.93 -1.92 -13.05
N VAL A 185 4.03 -2.11 -13.79
CA VAL A 185 4.00 -2.33 -15.24
C VAL A 185 3.20 -3.59 -15.58
N ALA A 186 3.42 -4.69 -14.85
CA ALA A 186 2.66 -5.92 -15.07
C ALA A 186 1.14 -5.71 -14.86
N LYS A 187 0.75 -5.01 -13.80
CA LYS A 187 -0.67 -4.74 -13.49
C LYS A 187 -1.34 -3.75 -14.46
N MET A 188 -0.58 -2.82 -15.02
CA MET A 188 -1.10 -1.80 -15.94
C MET A 188 -1.29 -2.30 -17.36
N PHE A 189 -0.52 -3.31 -17.79
CA PHE A 189 -0.45 -3.73 -19.19
C PHE A 189 -0.78 -5.21 -19.45
N PHE A 190 -0.88 -6.03 -18.41
CA PHE A 190 -1.17 -7.46 -18.51
C PHE A 190 -2.28 -7.90 -17.55
#